data_018e5457098145aa388856a3927c2fbb
#
_entry.id   018e5457098145aa388856a3927c2fbb
#
_cell.length_a   1.000
_cell.length_b   1.000
_cell.length_c   1.000
_cell.angle_alpha   90.00
_cell.angle_beta   90.00
_cell.angle_gamma   90.00
#
_symmetry.space_group_name_H-M   'P 1'
#
loop_
_entity.id
_entity.type
_entity.pdbx_description
1 polymer ?
#
loop_
_entity_poly.entity_id
_entity_poly.type
_entity_poly.pdbx_seq_one_letter_code
_entity_poly.pdbx_strand_id
1 'polypeptide(L)'
;MAEKIDVLAAALTDAFGDASGAPSSARGELTLVVDAHALPGTMRTLRDRPQLRFELLCDLCGVDYSAYGGGVHEGPRYAVVYHLLSLANNWRLRVRCFAPDDEFPVVPSMVDVWPSANWFEREAFDLFGIMFAGHPDLRRILTDYGFIGHPFRKDFPVTGHVEMRYDPEQRRVIYQPVTIEPREITPRVIREDTYALDRPLHG
;
A
#
# COMPACT_ATOMS: atom_id res chain seq x y z
N MET A 1 13.52 8.48 20.96
CA MET A 1 12.91 7.93 19.73
C MET A 1 13.98 7.55 18.70
N ALA A 2 14.96 8.41 18.41
CA ALA A 2 16.08 8.10 17.51
C ALA A 2 16.82 6.80 17.90
N GLU A 3 17.20 6.65 19.14
CA GLU A 3 17.91 5.47 19.67
C GLU A 3 17.18 4.13 19.38
N LYS A 4 15.85 4.11 19.45
CA LYS A 4 15.07 2.89 19.12
C LYS A 4 15.11 2.55 17.63
N ILE A 5 15.16 3.55 16.76
CA ILE A 5 15.24 3.37 15.31
C ILE A 5 16.61 2.82 14.94
N ASP A 6 17.67 3.33 15.54
CA ASP A 6 19.04 2.90 15.30
C ASP A 6 19.26 1.44 15.76
N VAL A 7 18.68 1.06 16.89
CA VAL A 7 18.71 -0.34 17.39
C VAL A 7 17.97 -1.27 16.43
N LEU A 8 16.79 -0.87 15.95
CA LEU A 8 16.05 -1.68 14.99
C LEU A 8 16.79 -1.77 13.65
N ALA A 9 17.36 -0.66 13.17
CA ALA A 9 18.13 -0.66 11.93
C ALA A 9 19.32 -1.61 12.01
N ALA A 10 20.07 -1.59 13.12
CA ALA A 10 21.17 -2.51 13.37
C ALA A 10 20.69 -3.98 13.41
N ALA A 11 19.56 -4.26 14.07
CA ALA A 11 18.98 -5.61 14.14
C ALA A 11 18.54 -6.14 12.77
N LEU A 12 18.01 -5.26 11.92
CA LEU A 12 17.64 -5.59 10.53
C LEU A 12 18.88 -5.87 9.68
N THR A 13 19.90 -5.05 9.79
CA THR A 13 21.19 -5.25 9.10
C THR A 13 21.86 -6.56 9.52
N ASP A 14 21.84 -6.89 10.82
CA ASP A 14 22.35 -8.17 11.32
C ASP A 14 21.51 -9.37 10.82
N ALA A 15 20.20 -9.18 10.63
CA ALA A 15 19.31 -10.25 10.19
C ALA A 15 19.45 -10.56 8.70
N PHE A 16 19.60 -9.55 7.86
CA PHE A 16 19.49 -9.68 6.41
C PHE A 16 20.75 -9.31 5.64
N GLY A 17 21.74 -8.65 6.30
CA GLY A 17 22.94 -8.16 5.63
C GLY A 17 22.61 -7.28 4.42
N ASP A 18 23.37 -7.45 3.35
CA ASP A 18 23.17 -6.70 2.11
C ASP A 18 22.05 -7.28 1.21
N ALA A 19 21.48 -8.43 1.59
CA ALA A 19 20.52 -9.15 0.75
C ALA A 19 19.15 -8.47 0.61
N SER A 20 18.77 -7.60 1.55
CA SER A 20 17.45 -6.93 1.53
C SER A 20 17.55 -5.41 1.35
N GLY A 21 18.71 -4.90 0.93
CA GLY A 21 18.98 -3.46 0.91
C GLY A 21 19.02 -2.84 2.31
N ALA A 22 19.69 -1.72 2.46
CA ALA A 22 19.74 -1.01 3.74
C ALA A 22 18.35 -0.45 4.09
N PRO A 23 17.86 -0.61 5.34
CA PRO A 23 16.62 0.02 5.75
C PRO A 23 16.73 1.54 5.66
N SER A 24 15.77 2.19 5.01
CA SER A 24 15.72 3.63 4.88
C SER A 24 14.92 4.25 6.03
N SER A 25 15.46 5.31 6.62
CA SER A 25 14.78 6.07 7.69
C SER A 25 14.24 7.38 7.14
N ALA A 26 12.95 7.61 7.33
CA ALA A 26 12.31 8.87 6.98
C ALA A 26 11.22 9.21 7.99
N ARG A 27 11.17 10.46 8.46
CA ARG A 27 10.14 10.98 9.37
C ARG A 27 9.97 10.15 10.66
N GLY A 28 11.04 9.53 11.15
CA GLY A 28 10.99 8.71 12.37
C GLY A 28 10.44 7.30 12.15
N GLU A 29 10.37 6.81 10.91
CA GLU A 29 9.96 5.46 10.55
C GLU A 29 11.02 4.77 9.71
N LEU A 30 11.15 3.45 9.89
CA LEU A 30 12.00 2.61 9.04
C LEU A 30 11.18 1.93 7.95
N THR A 31 11.75 1.92 6.76
CA THR A 31 11.21 1.20 5.61
C THR A 31 12.25 0.22 5.08
N LEU A 32 11.88 -1.04 4.97
CA LEU A 32 12.65 -2.09 4.33
C LEU A 32 12.03 -2.39 2.95
N VAL A 33 12.81 -2.32 1.89
CA VAL A 33 12.38 -2.70 0.54
C VAL A 33 12.85 -4.12 0.29
N VAL A 34 11.93 -4.99 -0.14
CA VAL A 34 12.18 -6.42 -0.31
C VAL A 34 11.69 -6.86 -1.69
N ASP A 35 12.50 -7.66 -2.38
CA ASP A 35 12.10 -8.28 -3.64
C ASP A 35 10.99 -9.31 -3.43
N ALA A 36 10.10 -9.44 -4.42
CA ALA A 36 8.98 -10.37 -4.35
C ALA A 36 9.40 -11.82 -4.08
N HIS A 37 10.50 -12.27 -4.67
CA HIS A 37 11.01 -13.63 -4.45
C HIS A 37 11.54 -13.87 -3.03
N ALA A 38 12.15 -12.86 -2.42
CA ALA A 38 12.69 -12.93 -1.07
C ALA A 38 11.62 -12.70 0.01
N LEU A 39 10.46 -12.14 -0.37
CA LEU A 39 9.44 -11.67 0.55
C LEU A 39 8.99 -12.74 1.57
N PRO A 40 8.61 -13.97 1.19
CA PRO A 40 8.13 -14.97 2.16
C PRO A 40 9.16 -15.35 3.22
N GLY A 41 10.43 -15.49 2.81
CA GLY A 41 11.54 -15.80 3.71
C GLY A 41 11.84 -14.64 4.66
N THR A 42 11.89 -13.43 4.14
CA THR A 42 12.11 -12.20 4.92
C THR A 42 11.00 -12.00 5.95
N MET A 43 9.74 -12.17 5.56
CA MET A 43 8.58 -11.97 6.44
C MET A 43 8.53 -13.00 7.57
N ARG A 44 8.85 -14.28 7.30
CA ARG A 44 8.98 -15.31 8.35
C ARG A 44 10.12 -14.95 9.31
N THR A 45 11.25 -14.51 8.81
CA THR A 45 12.38 -14.10 9.65
C THR A 45 12.02 -12.90 10.53
N LEU A 46 11.30 -11.91 10.00
CA LEU A 46 10.82 -10.76 10.77
C LEU A 46 9.88 -11.18 11.90
N ARG A 47 9.01 -12.17 11.65
CA ARG A 47 8.08 -12.69 12.67
C ARG A 47 8.79 -13.54 13.72
N ASP A 48 9.65 -14.47 13.28
CA ASP A 48 10.11 -15.59 14.11
C ASP A 48 11.43 -15.33 14.84
N ARG A 49 12.30 -14.44 14.28
CA ARG A 49 13.61 -14.16 14.89
C ARG A 49 13.42 -13.46 16.25
N PRO A 50 14.02 -13.98 17.35
CA PRO A 50 13.79 -13.47 18.70
C PRO A 50 14.14 -11.97 18.88
N GLN A 51 15.12 -11.48 18.13
CA GLN A 51 15.54 -10.08 18.17
C GLN A 51 14.55 -9.15 17.44
N LEU A 52 13.71 -9.64 16.55
CA LEU A 52 12.79 -8.85 15.72
C LEU A 52 11.35 -8.99 16.20
N ARG A 53 10.81 -10.20 16.22
CA ARG A 53 9.48 -10.56 16.75
C ARG A 53 8.36 -9.63 16.31
N PHE A 54 8.17 -9.47 15.00
CA PHE A 54 7.02 -8.74 14.47
C PHE A 54 5.78 -9.64 14.48
N GLU A 55 5.14 -9.74 15.63
CA GLU A 55 4.00 -10.63 15.85
C GLU A 55 2.75 -10.21 15.11
N LEU A 56 2.60 -8.91 14.82
CA LEU A 56 1.39 -8.37 14.20
C LEU A 56 1.65 -7.76 12.84
N LEU A 57 0.84 -8.15 11.87
CA LEU A 57 0.57 -7.40 10.66
C LEU A 57 -0.60 -6.43 10.98
N CYS A 58 -0.27 -5.15 11.15
CA CYS A 58 -1.27 -4.12 11.47
C CYS A 58 -2.09 -3.75 10.25
N ASP A 59 -1.43 -3.68 9.08
CA ASP A 59 -2.06 -3.27 7.85
C ASP A 59 -1.24 -3.77 6.64
N LEU A 60 -1.94 -3.96 5.51
CA LEU A 60 -1.36 -4.21 4.21
C LEU A 60 -2.17 -3.43 3.18
N CYS A 61 -1.52 -2.62 2.36
CA CYS A 61 -2.18 -1.88 1.30
C CYS A 61 -1.43 -1.95 -0.02
N GLY A 62 -2.18 -1.91 -1.13
CA GLY A 62 -1.63 -1.68 -2.46
C GLY A 62 -1.29 -0.20 -2.68
N VAL A 63 -0.34 0.06 -3.55
CA VAL A 63 0.04 1.42 -3.98
C VAL A 63 0.26 1.43 -5.49
N ASP A 64 -0.33 2.41 -6.16
CA ASP A 64 -0.07 2.71 -7.58
C ASP A 64 0.80 3.96 -7.67
N TYR A 65 2.03 3.80 -8.17
CA TYR A 65 3.02 4.87 -8.29
C TYR A 65 2.93 5.64 -9.60
N SER A 66 2.03 5.30 -10.53
CA SER A 66 1.97 5.93 -11.87
C SER A 66 1.81 7.45 -11.84
N ALA A 67 1.16 8.01 -10.82
CA ALA A 67 0.99 9.45 -10.62
C ALA A 67 1.89 10.04 -9.52
N TYR A 68 2.78 9.23 -8.92
CA TYR A 68 3.64 9.69 -7.83
C TYR A 68 4.68 10.72 -8.33
N GLY A 69 4.87 11.79 -7.54
CA GLY A 69 5.81 12.86 -7.91
C GLY A 69 5.44 13.61 -9.18
N GLY A 70 4.15 13.65 -9.58
CA GLY A 70 3.72 14.22 -10.85
C GLY A 70 4.01 13.34 -12.07
N GLY A 71 4.15 12.03 -11.88
CA GLY A 71 4.43 11.06 -12.94
C GLY A 71 5.92 10.87 -13.25
N VAL A 72 6.82 11.34 -12.37
CA VAL A 72 8.28 11.24 -12.53
C VAL A 72 8.84 9.96 -11.90
N HIS A 73 7.99 9.08 -11.37
CA HIS A 73 8.46 7.84 -10.74
C HIS A 73 9.11 6.91 -11.77
N GLU A 74 10.41 6.65 -11.59
CA GLU A 74 11.16 5.67 -12.36
C GLU A 74 11.23 4.37 -11.53
N GLY A 75 10.48 3.36 -11.92
CA GLY A 75 10.44 2.06 -11.23
C GLY A 75 9.12 1.33 -11.44
N PRO A 76 8.94 0.14 -10.83
CA PRO A 76 7.70 -0.61 -10.94
C PRO A 76 6.49 0.18 -10.46
N ARG A 77 5.40 0.08 -11.19
CA ARG A 77 4.17 0.82 -10.96
C ARG A 77 3.49 0.43 -9.64
N TYR A 78 3.42 -0.88 -9.37
CA TYR A 78 2.66 -1.37 -8.22
C TYR A 78 3.57 -1.84 -7.10
N ALA A 79 3.18 -1.51 -5.88
CA ALA A 79 3.81 -2.05 -4.68
C ALA A 79 2.77 -2.48 -3.66
N VAL A 80 3.15 -3.42 -2.81
CA VAL A 80 2.43 -3.77 -1.58
C VAL A 80 3.24 -3.28 -0.40
N VAL A 81 2.58 -2.59 0.52
CA VAL A 81 3.17 -2.02 1.72
C VAL A 81 2.57 -2.71 2.93
N TYR A 82 3.43 -3.26 3.78
CA TYR A 82 3.08 -3.95 5.01
C TYR A 82 3.50 -3.10 6.21
N HIS A 83 2.62 -2.93 7.16
CA HIS A 83 2.90 -2.27 8.44
C HIS A 83 2.95 -3.33 9.55
N LEU A 84 4.14 -3.53 10.08
CA LEU A 84 4.42 -4.56 11.08
C LEU A 84 4.65 -3.94 12.46
N LEU A 85 4.19 -4.64 13.50
CA LEU A 85 4.37 -4.26 14.89
C LEU A 85 4.98 -5.43 15.68
N SER A 86 6.08 -5.16 16.36
CA SER A 86 6.62 -6.01 17.42
C SER A 86 6.07 -5.53 18.75
N LEU A 87 5.27 -6.34 19.40
CA LEU A 87 4.73 -6.05 20.73
C LEU A 87 5.82 -6.18 21.78
N ALA A 88 6.65 -7.22 21.65
CA ALA A 88 7.72 -7.49 22.59
C ALA A 88 8.75 -6.35 22.67
N ASN A 89 9.11 -5.78 21.53
CA ASN A 89 10.14 -4.74 21.43
C ASN A 89 9.55 -3.33 21.30
N ASN A 90 8.23 -3.21 21.12
CA ASN A 90 7.55 -1.95 20.81
C ASN A 90 8.18 -1.24 19.60
N TRP A 91 8.38 -2.00 18.52
CA TRP A 91 8.92 -1.54 17.24
C TRP A 91 7.86 -1.54 16.16
N ARG A 92 8.00 -0.59 15.23
CA ARG A 92 7.22 -0.55 14.00
C ARG A 92 8.15 -0.59 12.81
N LEU A 93 7.75 -1.34 11.78
CA LEU A 93 8.49 -1.46 10.54
C LEU A 93 7.51 -1.38 9.37
N ARG A 94 7.85 -0.59 8.36
CA ARG A 94 7.22 -0.65 7.05
C ARG A 94 8.04 -1.56 6.15
N VAL A 95 7.41 -2.55 5.56
CA VAL A 95 8.02 -3.35 4.48
C VAL A 95 7.33 -2.98 3.17
N ARG A 96 8.10 -2.74 2.13
CA ARG A 96 7.60 -2.44 0.79
C ARG A 96 8.12 -3.49 -0.18
N CYS A 97 7.21 -4.07 -0.94
CA CYS A 97 7.52 -5.01 -2.00
C CYS A 97 6.93 -4.49 -3.30
N PHE A 98 7.76 -4.30 -4.31
CA PHE A 98 7.30 -3.94 -5.64
C PHE A 98 6.92 -5.21 -6.42
N ALA A 99 5.81 -5.13 -7.16
CA ALA A 99 5.45 -6.17 -8.11
C ALA A 99 6.41 -6.08 -9.31
N PRO A 100 6.95 -7.21 -9.79
CA PRO A 100 7.97 -7.18 -10.85
C PRO A 100 7.40 -6.88 -12.24
N ASP A 101 6.09 -7.01 -12.43
CA ASP A 101 5.40 -6.81 -13.70
C ASP A 101 4.24 -5.82 -13.52
N ASP A 102 4.18 -4.80 -14.36
CA ASP A 102 3.16 -3.76 -14.30
C ASP A 102 1.88 -4.15 -15.05
N GLU A 103 1.94 -5.06 -16.02
CA GLU A 103 0.75 -5.54 -16.73
C GLU A 103 0.01 -6.59 -15.91
N PHE A 104 0.77 -7.48 -15.26
CA PHE A 104 0.23 -8.52 -14.38
C PHE A 104 0.97 -8.54 -13.04
N PRO A 105 0.64 -7.60 -12.13
CA PRO A 105 1.35 -7.47 -10.85
C PRO A 105 1.05 -8.65 -9.92
N VAL A 106 2.08 -9.43 -9.61
CA VAL A 106 1.99 -10.60 -8.73
C VAL A 106 2.97 -10.46 -7.58
N VAL A 107 2.48 -10.67 -6.35
CA VAL A 107 3.29 -10.71 -5.12
C VAL A 107 2.92 -11.98 -4.34
N PRO A 108 3.86 -12.67 -3.67
CA PRO A 108 3.53 -13.80 -2.82
C PRO A 108 2.58 -13.43 -1.68
N SER A 109 1.63 -14.30 -1.38
CA SER A 109 0.71 -14.14 -0.25
C SER A 109 1.44 -14.32 1.09
N MET A 110 1.02 -13.53 2.09
CA MET A 110 1.53 -13.59 3.47
C MET A 110 0.52 -14.22 4.44
N VAL A 111 -0.54 -14.85 3.95
CA VAL A 111 -1.57 -15.49 4.78
C VAL A 111 -0.98 -16.58 5.68
N ASP A 112 0.02 -17.33 5.19
CA ASP A 112 0.73 -18.35 5.98
C ASP A 112 1.63 -17.76 7.07
N VAL A 113 1.97 -16.48 6.96
CA VAL A 113 2.79 -15.78 7.94
C VAL A 113 1.89 -15.10 8.98
N TRP A 114 0.91 -14.32 8.51
CA TRP A 114 -0.11 -13.68 9.33
C TRP A 114 -1.48 -13.93 8.73
N PRO A 115 -2.35 -14.70 9.39
CA PRO A 115 -3.70 -14.96 8.88
C PRO A 115 -4.55 -13.71 8.61
N SER A 116 -4.24 -12.59 9.29
CA SER A 116 -4.88 -11.29 9.05
C SER A 116 -4.64 -10.75 7.64
N ALA A 117 -3.56 -11.17 6.96
CA ALA A 117 -3.25 -10.77 5.59
C ALA A 117 -4.36 -11.15 4.59
N ASN A 118 -5.15 -12.20 4.89
CA ASN A 118 -6.19 -12.71 3.99
C ASN A 118 -7.12 -11.61 3.47
N TRP A 119 -7.66 -10.81 4.36
CA TRP A 119 -8.62 -9.77 3.99
C TRP A 119 -7.96 -8.54 3.34
N PHE A 120 -6.80 -8.15 3.85
CA PHE A 120 -6.02 -7.05 3.28
C PHE A 120 -5.52 -7.36 1.85
N GLU A 121 -5.10 -8.60 1.60
CA GLU A 121 -4.68 -9.03 0.26
C GLU A 121 -5.86 -9.03 -0.71
N ARG A 122 -7.04 -9.46 -0.27
CA ARG A 122 -8.26 -9.37 -1.07
C ARG A 122 -8.63 -7.92 -1.38
N GLU A 123 -8.46 -7.00 -0.42
CA GLU A 123 -8.69 -5.57 -0.64
C GLU A 123 -7.70 -5.01 -1.66
N ALA A 124 -6.41 -5.29 -1.52
CA ALA A 124 -5.39 -4.84 -2.48
C ALA A 124 -5.63 -5.44 -3.88
N PHE A 125 -6.05 -6.70 -3.97
CA PHE A 125 -6.48 -7.32 -5.22
C PHE A 125 -7.69 -6.60 -5.82
N ASP A 126 -8.73 -6.37 -5.04
CA ASP A 126 -9.96 -5.76 -5.50
C ASP A 126 -9.75 -4.32 -6.01
N LEU A 127 -9.02 -3.51 -5.25
CA LEU A 127 -8.87 -2.08 -5.51
C LEU A 127 -7.75 -1.75 -6.51
N PHE A 128 -6.69 -2.55 -6.59
CA PHE A 128 -5.52 -2.28 -7.44
C PHE A 128 -5.27 -3.35 -8.50
N GLY A 129 -5.85 -4.55 -8.37
CA GLY A 129 -5.62 -5.67 -9.26
C GLY A 129 -4.27 -6.35 -9.03
N ILE A 130 -3.70 -6.25 -7.84
CA ILE A 130 -2.47 -6.96 -7.46
C ILE A 130 -2.84 -8.39 -7.10
N MET A 131 -2.25 -9.35 -7.78
CA MET A 131 -2.45 -10.78 -7.52
C MET A 131 -1.56 -11.25 -6.38
N PHE A 132 -2.10 -12.12 -5.51
CA PHE A 132 -1.35 -12.73 -4.41
C PHE A 132 -1.18 -14.22 -4.63
N ALA A 133 0.02 -14.62 -5.04
CA ALA A 133 0.33 -16.02 -5.31
C ALA A 133 0.29 -16.85 -4.03
N GLY A 134 -0.49 -17.94 -4.04
CA GLY A 134 -0.67 -18.81 -2.88
C GLY A 134 -1.79 -18.36 -1.92
N HIS A 135 -2.53 -17.28 -2.22
CA HIS A 135 -3.69 -16.90 -1.44
C HIS A 135 -4.80 -17.97 -1.55
N PRO A 136 -5.39 -18.43 -0.42
CA PRO A 136 -6.33 -19.56 -0.43
C PRO A 136 -7.69 -19.23 -1.09
N ASP A 137 -8.13 -17.96 -1.08
CA ASP A 137 -9.44 -17.54 -1.59
C ASP A 137 -9.38 -16.08 -2.08
N LEU A 138 -8.64 -15.84 -3.16
CA LEU A 138 -8.48 -14.50 -3.72
C LEU A 138 -9.69 -14.10 -4.56
N ARG A 139 -10.55 -13.29 -3.99
CA ARG A 139 -11.78 -12.78 -4.62
C ARG A 139 -12.07 -11.37 -4.14
N ARG A 140 -12.87 -10.62 -4.90
CA ARG A 140 -13.27 -9.25 -4.51
C ARG A 140 -13.95 -9.21 -3.15
N ILE A 141 -13.82 -8.10 -2.44
CA ILE A 141 -14.33 -7.91 -1.08
C ILE A 141 -15.14 -6.61 -0.91
N LEU A 142 -14.77 -5.55 -1.60
CA LEU A 142 -15.38 -4.22 -1.45
C LEU A 142 -16.24 -3.83 -2.65
N THR A 143 -15.83 -4.18 -3.87
CA THR A 143 -16.59 -3.86 -5.08
C THR A 143 -17.66 -4.91 -5.36
N ASP A 144 -18.71 -4.51 -6.11
CA ASP A 144 -19.77 -5.41 -6.54
C ASP A 144 -19.25 -6.54 -7.43
N TYR A 145 -19.97 -7.67 -7.47
CA TYR A 145 -19.63 -8.82 -8.31
C TYR A 145 -19.50 -8.50 -9.80
N GLY A 146 -20.28 -7.53 -10.30
CA GLY A 146 -20.25 -7.05 -11.67
C GLY A 146 -19.33 -5.87 -11.92
N PHE A 147 -18.56 -5.42 -10.93
CA PHE A 147 -17.69 -4.25 -11.06
C PHE A 147 -16.53 -4.54 -12.02
N ILE A 148 -16.33 -3.66 -13.01
CA ILE A 148 -15.27 -3.79 -14.01
C ILE A 148 -14.15 -2.79 -13.70
N GLY A 149 -12.93 -3.31 -13.54
CA GLY A 149 -11.74 -2.52 -13.26
C GLY A 149 -11.33 -2.53 -11.79
N HIS A 150 -10.42 -1.63 -11.44
CA HIS A 150 -9.81 -1.50 -10.11
C HIS A 150 -9.81 -0.03 -9.72
N PRO A 151 -10.71 0.39 -8.79
CA PRO A 151 -11.04 1.80 -8.61
C PRO A 151 -9.93 2.65 -7.97
N PHE A 152 -8.91 2.06 -7.38
CA PHE A 152 -7.79 2.82 -6.78
C PHE A 152 -6.58 2.95 -7.70
N ARG A 153 -6.60 2.34 -8.87
CA ARG A 153 -5.63 2.65 -9.92
C ARG A 153 -5.76 4.10 -10.32
N LYS A 154 -4.62 4.78 -10.51
CA LYS A 154 -4.60 6.23 -10.82
C LYS A 154 -5.17 6.58 -12.19
N ASP A 155 -5.20 5.61 -13.09
CA ASP A 155 -5.83 5.71 -14.42
C ASP A 155 -7.33 5.37 -14.42
N PHE A 156 -7.89 4.90 -13.28
CA PHE A 156 -9.33 4.68 -13.16
C PHE A 156 -10.06 6.01 -12.91
N PRO A 157 -11.12 6.34 -13.69
CA PRO A 157 -11.82 7.62 -13.52
C PRO A 157 -12.54 7.70 -12.18
N VAL A 158 -12.46 8.85 -11.51
CA VAL A 158 -13.07 9.10 -10.19
C VAL A 158 -14.59 8.88 -10.21
N THR A 159 -15.24 9.19 -11.32
CA THR A 159 -16.68 8.99 -11.52
C THR A 159 -17.06 7.53 -11.84
N GLY A 160 -16.06 6.67 -12.13
CA GLY A 160 -16.29 5.33 -12.66
C GLY A 160 -16.77 5.34 -14.12
N HIS A 161 -17.11 4.16 -14.63
CA HIS A 161 -17.64 3.98 -16.00
C HIS A 161 -19.15 3.75 -16.00
N VAL A 162 -19.68 3.25 -14.89
CA VAL A 162 -21.05 2.81 -14.72
C VAL A 162 -21.59 3.31 -13.39
N GLU A 163 -22.82 3.76 -13.37
CA GLU A 163 -23.55 4.12 -12.15
C GLU A 163 -24.77 3.21 -11.95
N MET A 164 -25.15 3.03 -10.70
CA MET A 164 -26.38 2.33 -10.33
C MET A 164 -27.52 3.34 -10.13
N ARG A 165 -28.66 3.10 -10.76
CA ARG A 165 -29.85 3.92 -10.62
C ARG A 165 -31.07 3.04 -10.37
N TYR A 166 -31.96 3.49 -9.51
CA TYR A 166 -33.27 2.86 -9.35
C TYR A 166 -34.18 3.25 -10.52
N ASP A 167 -34.68 2.24 -11.23
CA ASP A 167 -35.70 2.40 -12.29
C ASP A 167 -37.08 2.15 -11.68
N PRO A 168 -37.94 3.20 -11.58
CA PRO A 168 -39.27 3.06 -11.00
C PRO A 168 -40.23 2.28 -11.87
N GLU A 169 -40.02 2.22 -13.19
CA GLU A 169 -40.86 1.46 -14.11
C GLU A 169 -40.58 -0.03 -13.98
N GLN A 170 -39.31 -0.41 -13.98
CA GLN A 170 -38.89 -1.81 -13.80
C GLN A 170 -38.87 -2.23 -12.31
N ARG A 171 -39.02 -1.30 -11.38
CA ARG A 171 -38.97 -1.50 -9.93
C ARG A 171 -37.72 -2.22 -9.45
N ARG A 172 -36.56 -1.92 -10.07
CA ARG A 172 -35.25 -2.52 -9.74
C ARG A 172 -34.11 -1.53 -9.94
N VAL A 173 -32.96 -1.87 -9.38
CA VAL A 173 -31.71 -1.18 -9.65
C VAL A 173 -31.19 -1.64 -11.00
N ILE A 174 -30.83 -0.69 -11.86
CA ILE A 174 -30.20 -0.92 -13.17
C ILE A 174 -28.83 -0.28 -13.21
N TYR A 175 -27.96 -0.84 -14.03
CA TYR A 175 -26.66 -0.24 -14.36
C TYR A 175 -26.80 0.55 -15.66
N GLN A 176 -26.26 1.77 -15.64
CA GLN A 176 -26.21 2.63 -16.82
C GLN A 176 -24.85 3.31 -16.93
N PRO A 177 -24.46 3.81 -18.11
CA PRO A 177 -23.27 4.64 -18.25
C PRO A 177 -23.34 5.83 -17.29
N VAL A 178 -22.20 6.20 -16.70
CA VAL A 178 -22.13 7.32 -15.76
C VAL A 178 -22.54 8.62 -16.41
N THR A 179 -23.45 9.36 -15.75
CA THR A 179 -23.92 10.68 -16.17
C THR A 179 -23.45 11.81 -15.26
N ILE A 180 -22.68 11.48 -14.24
CA ILE A 180 -22.15 12.41 -13.24
C ILE A 180 -21.08 13.28 -13.89
N GLU A 181 -21.33 14.60 -13.96
CA GLU A 181 -20.30 15.54 -14.37
C GLU A 181 -19.26 15.71 -13.27
N PRO A 182 -17.94 15.56 -13.58
CA PRO A 182 -16.89 15.83 -12.62
C PRO A 182 -17.00 17.25 -12.09
N ARG A 183 -17.13 17.42 -10.78
CA ARG A 183 -17.03 18.75 -10.16
C ARG A 183 -15.56 19.11 -10.07
N GLU A 184 -15.13 20.13 -10.79
CA GLU A 184 -13.87 20.78 -10.49
C GLU A 184 -13.99 21.46 -9.12
N ILE A 185 -13.42 20.81 -8.12
CA ILE A 185 -13.23 21.43 -6.82
C ILE A 185 -12.20 22.55 -7.06
N THR A 186 -12.59 23.77 -6.74
CA THR A 186 -11.80 25.03 -6.74
C THR A 186 -10.30 24.82 -6.93
N PRO A 187 -9.67 25.49 -7.92
CA PRO A 187 -8.24 25.35 -8.16
C PRO A 187 -7.49 25.57 -6.85
N ARG A 188 -6.72 24.58 -6.43
CA ARG A 188 -5.86 24.72 -5.27
C ARG A 188 -4.85 25.79 -5.57
N VAL A 189 -5.04 26.98 -4.99
CA VAL A 189 -4.02 28.03 -5.04
C VAL A 189 -2.82 27.51 -4.27
N ILE A 190 -1.81 27.05 -4.97
CA ILE A 190 -0.50 26.77 -4.37
C ILE A 190 0.05 28.15 -4.04
N ARG A 191 0.00 28.53 -2.77
CA ARG A 191 0.73 29.69 -2.30
C ARG A 191 2.20 29.28 -2.31
N GLU A 192 2.95 29.82 -3.24
CA GLU A 192 4.40 29.65 -3.33
C GLU A 192 5.12 30.29 -2.13
N ASP A 193 4.46 31.23 -1.46
CA ASP A 193 4.97 31.85 -0.25
C ASP A 193 4.90 30.86 0.91
N THR A 194 6.04 30.36 1.29
CA THR A 194 6.26 29.69 2.57
C THR A 194 6.02 30.70 3.71
N TYR A 195 4.79 30.84 4.11
CA TYR A 195 4.32 31.84 5.07
C TYR A 195 4.98 31.76 6.46
N ALA A 196 5.91 30.86 6.66
CA ALA A 196 6.52 30.61 7.95
C ALA A 196 8.05 30.61 8.00
N LEU A 197 8.76 30.73 6.87
CA LEU A 197 10.21 30.55 6.87
C LEU A 197 11.03 31.85 6.79
N ASP A 198 10.45 33.00 6.43
CA ASP A 198 11.18 34.26 6.21
C ASP A 198 10.75 35.45 7.10
N ARG A 199 10.02 35.24 8.17
CA ARG A 199 9.84 36.29 9.16
C ARG A 199 10.75 36.03 10.35
N PRO A 200 11.75 36.90 10.61
CA PRO A 200 12.41 36.92 11.89
C PRO A 200 11.36 37.19 12.96
N LEU A 201 11.29 36.32 13.96
CA LEU A 201 10.51 36.54 15.16
C LEU A 201 11.05 37.80 15.82
N HIS A 202 10.43 38.93 15.55
CA HIS A 202 10.65 40.13 16.34
C HIS A 202 9.98 39.88 17.69
N GLY A 203 10.83 39.91 18.73
CA GLY A 203 10.51 39.73 20.13
C GLY A 203 9.52 40.75 20.70
#